data_6b0bbd13acf3caa502bcf674bc573e2c
#
_entry.id   6b0bbd13acf3caa502bcf674bc573e2c
#
_cell.length_a   1.000
_cell.length_b   1.000
_cell.length_c   1.000
_cell.angle_alpha   90.00
_cell.angle_beta   90.00
_cell.angle_gamma   90.00
#
_symmetry.space_group_name_H-M   'P 1'
#
loop_
_entity.id
_entity.type
_entity.pdbx_description
1 polymer ?
#
loop_
_entity_poly.entity_id
_entity_poly.type
_entity_poly.pdbx_seq_one_letter_code
_entity_poly.pdbx_strand_id
1 'polypeptide(L)'
;QNTGIELMLNARPIETSSGFTWDLMVNFSKNSNKIIELTPEISLYSLGGYDNVQIYATAGGNYGEIWGTQFKRVTDKSSPHYGKMVVTKDGLPTGDTEKVKIGDQQPDALLGITSTFAYKGWSFSFLIDSRFGGEIFSGTNRSMQASGTAAATVVNGDRPDMTLDAVFIDDNGAYQTNNSSITTQQYWEAVTASTGNLGIGEANIYSATNVRLRNLSLNYAFNKQMLSKTPFQQIKLGVSCNNVWMIKSHLNGVDPESVFATSTNA
;
A
#
# COMPACT_ATOMS: atom_id res chain seq x y z
N GLN A 1 11.53 -1.17 -20.37
CA GLN A 1 10.39 -1.52 -21.22
C GLN A 1 9.10 -1.38 -20.43
N ASN A 2 8.09 -0.73 -21.04
CA ASN A 2 6.74 -0.66 -20.50
C ASN A 2 5.78 -1.25 -21.51
N THR A 3 4.86 -2.06 -21.07
CA THR A 3 3.78 -2.63 -21.88
C THR A 3 2.49 -2.52 -21.09
N GLY A 4 1.45 -1.93 -21.69
CA GLY A 4 0.22 -1.67 -20.95
C GLY A 4 -1.00 -1.53 -21.83
N ILE A 5 -2.14 -1.44 -21.16
CA ILE A 5 -3.45 -1.18 -21.76
C ILE A 5 -4.08 -0.01 -21.00
N GLU A 6 -4.57 0.97 -21.74
CA GLU A 6 -5.36 2.07 -21.20
C GLU A 6 -6.70 2.10 -21.92
N LEU A 7 -7.77 2.13 -21.16
CA LEU A 7 -9.13 2.19 -21.66
C LEU A 7 -9.86 3.36 -21.03
N MET A 8 -10.56 4.13 -21.86
CA MET A 8 -11.46 5.19 -21.42
C MET A 8 -12.84 4.96 -22.04
N LEU A 9 -13.85 4.88 -21.17
CA LEU A 9 -15.25 4.81 -21.57
C LEU A 9 -15.96 6.08 -21.09
N ASN A 10 -16.58 6.80 -22.01
CA ASN A 10 -17.51 7.89 -21.71
C ASN A 10 -18.89 7.49 -22.23
N ALA A 11 -19.88 7.52 -21.36
CA ALA A 11 -21.25 7.12 -21.69
C ALA A 11 -22.25 8.05 -21.02
N ARG A 12 -23.40 8.21 -21.64
CA ARG A 12 -24.61 8.79 -21.02
C ARG A 12 -25.70 7.75 -20.99
N PRO A 13 -25.72 6.90 -19.92
CA PRO A 13 -26.69 5.81 -19.82
C PRO A 13 -28.12 6.30 -19.71
N ILE A 14 -28.34 7.48 -19.14
CA ILE A 14 -29.69 8.03 -18.93
C ILE A 14 -29.72 9.49 -19.38
N GLU A 15 -30.70 9.77 -20.26
CA GLU A 15 -31.13 11.10 -20.62
C GLU A 15 -32.65 11.10 -20.75
N THR A 16 -33.32 11.93 -19.96
CA THR A 16 -34.78 11.98 -19.91
C THR A 16 -35.32 13.24 -20.53
N SER A 17 -36.57 13.22 -21.04
CA SER A 17 -37.26 14.40 -21.52
C SER A 17 -37.51 15.46 -20.46
N SER A 18 -37.47 15.08 -19.17
CA SER A 18 -37.57 16.00 -18.03
C SER A 18 -36.26 16.76 -17.73
N GLY A 19 -35.16 16.44 -18.45
CA GLY A 19 -33.86 17.07 -18.34
C GLY A 19 -32.94 16.46 -17.27
N PHE A 20 -33.27 15.25 -16.78
CA PHE A 20 -32.32 14.49 -15.97
C PHE A 20 -31.31 13.77 -16.88
N THR A 21 -30.01 13.86 -16.53
CA THR A 21 -28.93 13.13 -17.21
C THR A 21 -28.07 12.40 -16.19
N TRP A 22 -27.53 11.26 -16.62
CA TRP A 22 -26.46 10.54 -15.94
C TRP A 22 -25.32 10.33 -16.91
N ASP A 23 -24.16 10.95 -16.60
CA ASP A 23 -22.92 10.77 -17.31
C ASP A 23 -21.99 9.87 -16.52
N LEU A 24 -21.40 8.89 -17.18
CA LEU A 24 -20.46 7.93 -16.62
C LEU A 24 -19.15 7.98 -17.37
N MET A 25 -18.04 8.15 -16.64
CA MET A 25 -16.69 8.03 -17.17
C MET A 25 -15.97 6.94 -16.41
N VAL A 26 -15.38 5.98 -17.13
CA VAL A 26 -14.55 4.91 -16.56
C VAL A 26 -13.17 4.97 -17.22
N ASN A 27 -12.14 5.08 -16.39
CA ASN A 27 -10.74 5.02 -16.81
C ASN A 27 -10.14 3.77 -16.19
N PHE A 28 -9.53 2.94 -17.01
CA PHE A 28 -8.79 1.75 -16.57
C PHE A 28 -7.40 1.78 -17.18
N SER A 29 -6.37 1.53 -16.36
CA SER A 29 -5.01 1.35 -16.85
C SER A 29 -4.34 0.15 -16.18
N LYS A 30 -3.59 -0.59 -16.97
CA LYS A 30 -2.70 -1.65 -16.53
C LYS A 30 -1.37 -1.48 -17.24
N ASN A 31 -0.28 -1.40 -16.48
CA ASN A 31 1.06 -1.30 -17.01
C ASN A 31 1.96 -2.37 -16.39
N SER A 32 2.74 -3.04 -17.22
CA SER A 32 3.83 -3.93 -16.81
C SER A 32 5.14 -3.25 -17.15
N ASN A 33 5.94 -3.01 -16.14
CA ASN A 33 7.27 -2.41 -16.25
C ASN A 33 8.34 -3.49 -16.14
N LYS A 34 9.38 -3.38 -16.94
CA LYS A 34 10.58 -4.21 -16.82
C LYS A 34 11.81 -3.41 -17.21
N ILE A 35 12.80 -3.39 -16.36
CA ILE A 35 14.12 -2.86 -16.65
C ILE A 35 14.90 -3.93 -17.39
N ILE A 36 15.20 -3.69 -18.67
CA ILE A 36 15.90 -4.66 -19.51
C ILE A 36 17.36 -4.71 -19.09
N GLU A 37 17.97 -3.54 -18.99
CA GLU A 37 19.38 -3.39 -18.61
C GLU A 37 19.60 -2.06 -17.91
N LEU A 38 20.62 -2.00 -17.10
CA LEU A 38 21.25 -0.79 -16.57
C LEU A 38 22.63 -0.64 -17.25
N THR A 39 23.49 0.27 -16.78
CA THR A 39 24.86 0.33 -17.28
C THR A 39 25.60 -0.99 -16.98
N PRO A 40 26.54 -1.42 -17.81
CA PRO A 40 27.20 -2.74 -17.68
C PRO A 40 27.79 -3.06 -16.30
N GLU A 41 28.13 -2.01 -15.53
CA GLU A 41 28.75 -2.16 -14.21
C GLU A 41 27.76 -2.08 -13.05
N ILE A 42 26.45 -1.81 -13.33
CA ILE A 42 25.43 -1.61 -12.32
C ILE A 42 24.28 -2.56 -12.59
N SER A 43 24.09 -3.53 -11.70
CA SER A 43 22.93 -4.45 -11.73
C SER A 43 21.75 -3.95 -10.90
N LEU A 44 21.97 -2.97 -10.02
CA LEU A 44 21.02 -2.46 -9.05
C LEU A 44 21.24 -0.97 -8.82
N TYR A 45 20.22 -0.16 -9.08
CA TYR A 45 20.27 1.29 -8.93
C TYR A 45 19.32 1.75 -7.84
N SER A 46 19.84 2.47 -6.83
CA SER A 46 19.01 2.98 -5.73
C SER A 46 18.16 4.16 -6.18
N LEU A 47 16.86 4.03 -5.98
CA LEU A 47 15.87 5.08 -6.22
C LEU A 47 15.56 5.86 -4.95
N GLY A 48 15.95 5.33 -3.79
CA GLY A 48 15.70 5.91 -2.48
C GLY A 48 15.49 4.84 -1.42
N GLY A 49 14.90 5.23 -0.32
CA GLY A 49 14.67 4.35 0.81
C GLY A 49 15.28 4.89 2.09
N TYR A 50 15.23 4.11 3.15
CA TYR A 50 15.78 4.48 4.45
C TYR A 50 16.37 3.24 5.12
N ASP A 51 17.62 3.35 5.59
CA ASP A 51 18.34 2.34 6.35
C ASP A 51 18.33 0.94 5.69
N ASN A 52 17.73 -0.05 6.31
CA ASN A 52 17.70 -1.42 5.82
C ASN A 52 16.51 -1.74 4.88
N VAL A 53 15.66 -0.76 4.56
CA VAL A 53 14.63 -0.88 3.52
C VAL A 53 14.89 0.13 2.42
N GLN A 54 15.11 -0.35 1.20
CA GLN A 54 15.51 0.44 0.05
C GLN A 54 14.58 0.20 -1.13
N ILE A 55 14.49 1.18 -2.02
CA ILE A 55 13.77 1.07 -3.29
C ILE A 55 14.80 1.01 -4.41
N TYR A 56 14.72 -0.04 -5.23
CA TYR A 56 15.66 -0.26 -6.30
C TYR A 56 15.01 -0.39 -7.67
N ALA A 57 15.79 -0.02 -8.67
CA ALA A 57 15.63 -0.40 -10.04
C ALA A 57 16.64 -1.54 -10.32
N THR A 58 16.16 -2.73 -10.67
CA THR A 58 16.99 -3.93 -10.81
C THR A 58 16.98 -4.38 -12.27
N ALA A 59 18.15 -4.64 -12.85
CA ALA A 59 18.25 -5.21 -14.19
C ALA A 59 17.52 -6.57 -14.28
N GLY A 60 16.60 -6.69 -15.22
CA GLY A 60 15.70 -7.84 -15.34
C GLY A 60 14.46 -7.83 -14.44
N GLY A 61 14.38 -6.91 -13.47
CA GLY A 61 13.29 -6.70 -12.55
C GLY A 61 12.43 -5.48 -12.89
N ASN A 62 11.64 -5.03 -11.90
CA ASN A 62 10.76 -3.88 -12.05
C ASN A 62 11.43 -2.59 -11.54
N TYR A 63 10.91 -1.45 -11.99
CA TYR A 63 11.21 -0.16 -11.39
C TYR A 63 10.42 -0.02 -10.07
N GLY A 64 11.12 0.21 -8.96
CA GLY A 64 10.46 0.40 -7.66
C GLY A 64 10.29 -0.89 -6.84
N GLU A 65 11.19 -1.85 -7.01
CA GLU A 65 11.26 -3.02 -6.12
C GLU A 65 11.65 -2.60 -4.70
N ILE A 66 10.95 -3.11 -3.70
CA ILE A 66 11.25 -2.89 -2.29
C ILE A 66 12.19 -4.01 -1.83
N TRP A 67 13.37 -3.63 -1.38
CA TRP A 67 14.38 -4.54 -0.87
C TRP A 67 14.63 -4.28 0.61
N GLY A 68 14.74 -5.33 1.39
CA GLY A 68 14.97 -5.23 2.82
C GLY A 68 15.27 -6.58 3.46
N THR A 69 15.31 -6.58 4.77
CA THR A 69 15.52 -7.77 5.57
C THR A 69 14.21 -8.57 5.68
N GLN A 70 14.30 -9.88 5.72
CA GLN A 70 13.19 -10.80 5.91
C GLN A 70 13.34 -11.58 7.21
N PHE A 71 12.26 -12.22 7.67
CA PHE A 71 12.37 -13.20 8.75
C PHE A 71 13.30 -14.34 8.34
N LYS A 72 14.19 -14.71 9.24
CA LYS A 72 15.06 -15.88 8.99
C LYS A 72 14.22 -17.15 8.95
N ARG A 73 14.43 -17.95 7.90
CA ARG A 73 13.71 -19.22 7.68
C ARG A 73 14.66 -20.34 7.36
N VAL A 74 14.21 -21.56 7.60
CA VAL A 74 14.94 -22.76 7.16
C VAL A 74 14.89 -22.85 5.65
N THR A 75 16.04 -22.74 4.99
CA THR A 75 16.18 -22.74 3.51
C THR A 75 16.49 -24.10 2.92
N ASP A 76 16.94 -25.06 3.73
CA ASP A 76 17.23 -26.44 3.28
C ASP A 76 15.91 -27.15 2.93
N LYS A 77 15.69 -27.39 1.65
CA LYS A 77 14.51 -28.10 1.12
C LYS A 77 14.40 -29.56 1.55
N SER A 78 15.51 -30.17 1.98
CA SER A 78 15.53 -31.55 2.50
C SER A 78 15.13 -31.63 3.97
N SER A 79 15.14 -30.51 4.67
CA SER A 79 14.77 -30.44 6.08
C SER A 79 13.25 -30.62 6.28
N PRO A 80 12.82 -31.39 7.29
CA PRO A 80 11.41 -31.46 7.67
C PRO A 80 10.87 -30.11 8.19
N HIS A 81 11.75 -29.16 8.47
CA HIS A 81 11.42 -27.82 8.93
C HIS A 81 11.48 -26.74 7.84
N TYR A 82 11.63 -27.14 6.55
CA TYR A 82 11.71 -26.19 5.44
C TYR A 82 10.63 -25.13 5.49
N GLY A 83 11.02 -23.86 5.36
CA GLY A 83 10.13 -22.69 5.39
C GLY A 83 9.72 -22.21 6.78
N LYS A 84 9.95 -22.98 7.84
CA LYS A 84 9.67 -22.53 9.21
C LYS A 84 10.57 -21.36 9.59
N MET A 85 10.00 -20.43 10.37
CA MET A 85 10.76 -19.31 10.95
C MET A 85 11.83 -19.85 11.90
N VAL A 86 13.01 -19.23 11.88
CA VAL A 86 14.09 -19.51 12.84
C VAL A 86 14.04 -18.42 13.90
N VAL A 87 13.94 -18.85 15.15
CA VAL A 87 13.94 -17.99 16.35
C VAL A 87 15.20 -18.20 17.17
N THR A 88 15.44 -17.34 18.16
CA THR A 88 16.46 -17.58 19.18
C THR A 88 16.05 -18.76 20.08
N LYS A 89 16.97 -19.25 20.93
CA LYS A 89 16.64 -20.28 21.94
C LYS A 89 15.54 -19.84 22.90
N ASP A 90 15.41 -18.51 23.11
CA ASP A 90 14.39 -17.91 23.98
C ASP A 90 13.06 -17.68 23.22
N GLY A 91 12.96 -18.07 21.94
CA GLY A 91 11.74 -17.95 21.15
C GLY A 91 11.55 -16.62 20.42
N LEU A 92 12.53 -15.70 20.43
CA LEU A 92 12.43 -14.41 19.77
C LEU A 92 12.64 -14.53 18.25
N PRO A 93 11.82 -13.86 17.42
CA PRO A 93 12.01 -13.85 15.97
C PRO A 93 13.36 -13.27 15.58
N THR A 94 13.98 -13.83 14.55
CA THR A 94 15.24 -13.35 13.98
C THR A 94 15.05 -12.96 12.53
N GLY A 95 15.80 -11.95 12.09
CA GLY A 95 15.84 -11.55 10.69
C GLY A 95 17.12 -11.99 10.00
N ASP A 96 17.05 -12.20 8.68
CA ASP A 96 18.24 -12.31 7.86
C ASP A 96 18.93 -10.95 7.73
N THR A 97 20.26 -10.97 7.72
CA THR A 97 21.06 -9.75 7.52
C THR A 97 21.18 -9.35 6.05
N GLU A 98 20.98 -10.30 5.15
CA GLU A 98 20.98 -10.04 3.71
C GLU A 98 19.68 -9.37 3.27
N LYS A 99 19.83 -8.34 2.42
CA LYS A 99 18.67 -7.67 1.81
C LYS A 99 18.21 -8.47 0.60
N VAL A 100 16.94 -8.76 0.56
CA VAL A 100 16.27 -9.44 -0.56
C VAL A 100 15.08 -8.59 -1.03
N LYS A 101 14.54 -8.91 -2.20
CA LYS A 101 13.26 -8.30 -2.63
C LYS A 101 12.16 -8.78 -1.68
N ILE A 102 11.54 -7.82 -0.97
CA ILE A 102 10.45 -8.05 -0.02
C ILE A 102 9.11 -7.50 -0.51
N GLY A 103 9.12 -6.76 -1.64
CA GLY A 103 7.91 -6.20 -2.23
C GLY A 103 8.17 -5.49 -3.55
N ASP A 104 7.08 -4.94 -4.12
CA ASP A 104 7.09 -4.21 -5.37
C ASP A 104 6.05 -3.07 -5.33
N GLN A 105 6.49 -1.84 -5.65
CA GLN A 105 5.59 -0.68 -5.60
C GLN A 105 4.64 -0.58 -6.79
N GLN A 106 4.85 -1.34 -7.87
CA GLN A 106 4.07 -1.22 -9.09
C GLN A 106 2.65 -1.75 -8.90
N PRO A 107 1.61 -0.98 -9.24
CA PRO A 107 0.25 -1.50 -9.23
C PRO A 107 0.02 -2.46 -10.39
N ASP A 108 -0.82 -3.46 -10.18
CA ASP A 108 -1.31 -4.35 -11.24
C ASP A 108 -2.29 -3.64 -12.17
N ALA A 109 -3.13 -2.76 -11.61
CA ALA A 109 -4.09 -1.96 -12.35
C ALA A 109 -4.57 -0.74 -11.55
N LEU A 110 -5.02 0.29 -12.27
CA LEU A 110 -5.71 1.46 -11.73
C LEU A 110 -7.11 1.56 -12.36
N LEU A 111 -8.10 1.96 -11.58
CA LEU A 111 -9.48 2.14 -12.04
C LEU A 111 -10.06 3.42 -11.43
N GLY A 112 -10.51 4.33 -12.29
CA GLY A 112 -11.26 5.52 -11.91
C GLY A 112 -12.67 5.48 -12.47
N ILE A 113 -13.68 5.73 -11.63
CA ILE A 113 -15.08 5.81 -12.03
C ILE A 113 -15.64 7.16 -11.59
N THR A 114 -15.94 8.02 -12.57
CA THR A 114 -16.65 9.28 -12.33
C THR A 114 -18.10 9.12 -12.72
N SER A 115 -19.00 9.46 -11.84
CA SER A 115 -20.43 9.46 -12.08
C SER A 115 -20.98 10.86 -11.83
N THR A 116 -21.70 11.41 -12.82
CA THR A 116 -22.28 12.76 -12.73
C THR A 116 -23.77 12.71 -13.05
N PHE A 117 -24.57 13.18 -12.15
CA PHE A 117 -26.02 13.33 -12.28
C PHE A 117 -26.37 14.82 -12.42
N ALA A 118 -27.15 15.18 -13.40
CA ALA A 118 -27.58 16.55 -13.57
C ALA A 118 -29.11 16.64 -13.73
N TYR A 119 -29.69 17.67 -13.10
CA TYR A 119 -31.13 17.95 -13.20
C TYR A 119 -31.44 19.42 -12.87
N LYS A 120 -32.12 20.13 -13.78
CA LYS A 120 -32.63 21.50 -13.60
C LYS A 120 -31.62 22.47 -12.95
N GLY A 121 -30.38 22.47 -13.45
CA GLY A 121 -29.30 23.33 -12.96
C GLY A 121 -28.46 22.71 -11.82
N TRP A 122 -28.94 21.71 -11.14
CA TRP A 122 -28.17 20.94 -10.19
C TRP A 122 -27.26 19.93 -10.90
N SER A 123 -26.05 19.74 -10.38
CA SER A 123 -25.11 18.73 -10.82
C SER A 123 -24.41 18.13 -9.58
N PHE A 124 -24.58 16.83 -9.39
CA PHE A 124 -23.92 16.05 -8.37
C PHE A 124 -22.93 15.08 -9.04
N SER A 125 -21.69 15.08 -8.58
CA SER A 125 -20.66 14.20 -9.12
C SER A 125 -19.84 13.57 -8.02
N PHE A 126 -19.42 12.31 -8.25
CA PHE A 126 -18.42 11.65 -7.40
C PHE A 126 -17.39 10.91 -8.25
N LEU A 127 -16.20 10.75 -7.69
CA LEU A 127 -15.12 9.94 -8.24
C LEU A 127 -14.75 8.84 -7.24
N ILE A 128 -14.88 7.60 -7.67
CA ILE A 128 -14.26 6.44 -7.01
C ILE A 128 -12.96 6.14 -7.73
N ASP A 129 -11.90 6.06 -6.98
CA ASP A 129 -10.55 5.77 -7.43
C ASP A 129 -10.05 4.50 -6.75
N SER A 130 -9.42 3.60 -7.50
CA SER A 130 -9.01 2.30 -7.02
C SER A 130 -7.63 1.95 -7.56
N ARG A 131 -6.78 1.47 -6.67
CA ARG A 131 -5.50 0.86 -6.98
C ARG A 131 -5.56 -0.61 -6.62
N PHE A 132 -5.16 -1.47 -7.54
CA PHE A 132 -5.04 -2.91 -7.34
C PHE A 132 -3.58 -3.31 -7.42
N GLY A 133 -3.13 -4.11 -6.47
CA GLY A 133 -1.76 -4.57 -6.40
C GLY A 133 -0.75 -3.51 -5.97
N GLY A 134 0.50 -3.90 -6.04
CA GLY A 134 1.62 -3.18 -5.46
C GLY A 134 1.67 -3.31 -3.95
N GLU A 135 2.84 -3.02 -3.41
CA GLU A 135 3.12 -3.10 -1.99
C GLU A 135 3.78 -1.81 -1.51
N ILE A 136 3.70 -1.58 -0.21
CA ILE A 136 4.29 -0.42 0.44
C ILE A 136 4.91 -0.84 1.77
N PHE A 137 6.10 -0.32 2.07
CA PHE A 137 6.67 -0.39 3.42
C PHE A 137 6.07 0.71 4.29
N SER A 138 5.57 0.35 5.46
CA SER A 138 5.00 1.32 6.43
C SER A 138 5.91 1.54 7.63
N GLY A 139 6.75 2.56 7.57
CA GLY A 139 7.56 3.02 8.70
C GLY A 139 6.72 3.52 9.88
N THR A 140 5.53 4.08 9.60
CA THR A 140 4.58 4.49 10.63
C THR A 140 4.07 3.29 11.44
N ASN A 141 3.64 2.21 10.77
CA ASN A 141 3.20 1.00 11.46
C ASN A 141 4.34 0.37 12.26
N ARG A 142 5.56 0.32 11.69
CA ARG A 142 6.75 -0.13 12.41
C ARG A 142 6.98 0.68 13.68
N SER A 143 6.89 2.01 13.61
CA SER A 143 7.09 2.88 14.77
C SER A 143 5.99 2.71 15.83
N MET A 144 4.74 2.55 15.39
CA MET A 144 3.62 2.25 16.29
C MET A 144 3.76 0.87 16.94
N GLN A 145 4.29 -0.13 16.24
CA GLN A 145 4.58 -1.46 16.79
C GLN A 145 5.69 -1.38 17.83
N ALA A 146 6.77 -0.66 17.55
CA ALA A 146 7.89 -0.48 18.48
C ALA A 146 7.47 0.21 19.79
N SER A 147 6.52 1.14 19.72
CA SER A 147 5.98 1.86 20.89
C SER A 147 4.78 1.16 21.54
N GLY A 148 4.32 0.03 20.99
CA GLY A 148 3.16 -0.70 21.49
C GLY A 148 1.82 0.00 21.24
N THR A 149 1.75 1.01 20.34
CA THR A 149 0.52 1.77 20.04
C THR A 149 -0.22 1.26 18.80
N ALA A 150 0.39 0.33 18.04
CA ALA A 150 -0.28 -0.29 16.91
C ALA A 150 -1.39 -1.26 17.37
N ALA A 151 -2.52 -1.27 16.66
CA ALA A 151 -3.60 -2.24 16.92
C ALA A 151 -3.10 -3.70 16.82
N ALA A 152 -2.11 -3.97 15.98
CA ALA A 152 -1.48 -5.30 15.86
C ALA A 152 -0.78 -5.79 17.14
N THR A 153 -0.48 -4.89 18.09
CA THR A 153 0.13 -5.26 19.37
C THR A 153 -0.89 -5.71 20.43
N VAL A 154 -2.17 -5.77 20.05
CA VAL A 154 -3.28 -6.14 20.95
C VAL A 154 -4.09 -7.26 20.31
N VAL A 155 -4.36 -8.32 21.07
CA VAL A 155 -5.19 -9.46 20.66
C VAL A 155 -6.39 -9.53 21.60
N ASN A 156 -7.60 -9.33 21.08
CA ASN A 156 -8.84 -9.36 21.89
C ASN A 156 -8.84 -8.42 23.12
N GLY A 157 -8.18 -7.25 22.99
CA GLY A 157 -8.10 -6.28 24.08
C GLY A 157 -6.97 -6.52 25.09
N ASP A 158 -6.16 -7.54 24.88
CA ASP A 158 -5.05 -7.93 25.77
C ASP A 158 -3.73 -8.08 24.98
N ARG A 159 -2.64 -8.32 25.69
CA ARG A 159 -1.30 -8.61 25.14
C ARG A 159 -0.79 -9.93 25.70
N PRO A 160 -1.38 -11.05 25.27
CA PRO A 160 -1.04 -12.36 25.79
C PRO A 160 0.38 -12.77 25.40
N ASP A 161 0.98 -13.61 26.23
CA ASP A 161 2.19 -14.33 25.85
C ASP A 161 1.89 -15.27 24.66
N MET A 162 2.90 -15.51 23.85
CA MET A 162 2.76 -16.34 22.64
C MET A 162 3.94 -17.30 22.48
N THR A 163 3.67 -18.49 21.94
CA THR A 163 4.70 -19.42 21.48
C THR A 163 4.62 -19.47 19.95
N LEU A 164 5.69 -19.08 19.26
CA LEU A 164 5.72 -19.06 17.81
C LEU A 164 5.86 -20.47 17.25
N ASP A 165 5.12 -20.81 16.20
CA ASP A 165 5.36 -22.02 15.40
C ASP A 165 6.64 -21.85 14.56
N ALA A 166 7.76 -22.12 15.19
CA ALA A 166 9.09 -21.84 14.70
C ALA A 166 10.06 -22.93 15.15
N VAL A 167 11.29 -22.82 14.70
CA VAL A 167 12.41 -23.66 15.14
C VAL A 167 13.55 -22.77 15.64
N PHE A 168 14.35 -23.31 16.55
CA PHE A 168 15.63 -22.70 16.92
C PHE A 168 16.78 -23.65 16.57
N ILE A 169 18.00 -23.13 16.49
CA ILE A 169 19.21 -23.91 16.24
C ILE A 169 19.84 -24.21 17.59
N ASP A 170 19.99 -25.49 17.92
CA ASP A 170 20.67 -25.94 19.16
C ASP A 170 22.20 -25.81 19.05
N ASP A 171 22.90 -26.13 20.14
CA ASP A 171 24.37 -26.02 20.22
C ASP A 171 25.11 -26.99 19.26
N ASN A 172 24.43 -27.99 18.74
CA ASN A 172 24.96 -28.94 17.76
C ASN A 172 24.65 -28.51 16.31
N GLY A 173 23.96 -27.37 16.11
CA GLY A 173 23.53 -26.90 14.80
C GLY A 173 22.26 -27.55 14.26
N ALA A 174 21.54 -28.32 15.06
CA ALA A 174 20.31 -29.00 14.66
C ALA A 174 19.07 -28.10 14.92
N TYR A 175 18.08 -28.20 14.02
CA TYR A 175 16.81 -27.52 14.20
C TYR A 175 15.93 -28.24 15.23
N GLN A 176 15.49 -27.52 16.23
CA GLN A 176 14.59 -28.01 17.29
C GLN A 176 13.30 -27.19 17.26
N THR A 177 12.17 -27.83 17.60
CA THR A 177 10.88 -27.13 17.71
C THR A 177 10.92 -26.11 18.83
N ASN A 178 10.47 -24.88 18.55
CA ASN A 178 10.34 -23.84 19.55
C ASN A 178 9.19 -24.15 20.53
N ASN A 179 9.49 -24.15 21.81
CA ASN A 179 8.51 -24.30 22.91
C ASN A 179 8.59 -23.13 23.90
N SER A 180 9.43 -22.13 23.61
CA SER A 180 9.59 -20.97 24.47
C SER A 180 8.43 -19.99 24.27
N SER A 181 7.87 -19.53 25.38
CA SER A 181 6.85 -18.47 25.39
C SER A 181 7.52 -17.12 25.56
N ILE A 182 7.08 -16.16 24.76
CA ILE A 182 7.54 -14.77 24.79
C ILE A 182 6.36 -13.84 24.98
N THR A 183 6.60 -12.68 25.60
CA THR A 183 5.56 -11.65 25.72
C THR A 183 5.32 -10.95 24.35
N THR A 184 4.13 -10.40 24.18
CA THR A 184 3.82 -9.55 23.00
C THR A 184 4.83 -8.41 22.84
N GLN A 185 5.30 -7.82 23.95
CA GLN A 185 6.33 -6.77 23.92
C GLN A 185 7.63 -7.29 23.33
N GLN A 186 8.16 -8.40 23.85
CA GLN A 186 9.40 -9.01 23.36
C GLN A 186 9.33 -9.35 21.86
N TYR A 187 8.16 -9.86 21.41
CA TYR A 187 7.94 -10.13 19.99
C TYR A 187 8.12 -8.86 19.14
N TRP A 188 7.42 -7.78 19.47
CA TRP A 188 7.47 -6.56 18.69
C TRP A 188 8.81 -5.82 18.79
N GLU A 189 9.47 -5.86 19.95
CA GLU A 189 10.83 -5.34 20.10
C GLU A 189 11.81 -6.09 19.17
N ALA A 190 11.75 -7.42 19.13
CA ALA A 190 12.57 -8.23 18.24
C ALA A 190 12.28 -7.94 16.76
N VAL A 191 11.01 -7.86 16.38
CA VAL A 191 10.60 -7.55 14.98
C VAL A 191 11.06 -6.17 14.55
N THR A 192 10.97 -5.17 15.43
CA THR A 192 11.20 -3.77 15.05
C THR A 192 12.64 -3.30 15.22
N ALA A 193 13.54 -4.09 15.82
CA ALA A 193 14.91 -3.66 16.11
C ALA A 193 16.02 -4.67 15.77
N SER A 194 15.70 -5.89 15.30
CA SER A 194 16.70 -6.97 15.22
C SER A 194 17.69 -6.87 14.07
N THR A 195 17.38 -6.13 13.00
CA THR A 195 18.19 -6.10 11.76
C THR A 195 18.53 -4.69 11.27
N GLY A 196 18.51 -3.71 12.15
CA GLY A 196 18.72 -2.29 11.84
C GLY A 196 17.60 -1.42 12.42
N ASN A 197 17.63 -0.13 12.13
CA ASN A 197 16.70 0.84 12.71
C ASN A 197 15.23 0.61 12.29
N LEU A 198 14.98 -0.08 11.18
CA LEU A 198 13.63 -0.43 10.72
C LEU A 198 13.23 -1.86 11.10
N GLY A 199 14.12 -2.63 11.75
CA GLY A 199 13.86 -4.01 12.12
C GLY A 199 13.74 -4.94 10.92
N ILE A 200 12.92 -5.98 11.02
CA ILE A 200 12.67 -6.93 9.94
C ILE A 200 11.72 -6.26 8.93
N GLY A 201 12.26 -5.82 7.79
CA GLY A 201 11.52 -5.05 6.78
C GLY A 201 10.26 -5.76 6.27
N GLU A 202 10.33 -7.07 6.06
CA GLU A 202 9.20 -7.90 5.63
C GLU A 202 7.95 -7.74 6.53
N ALA A 203 8.14 -7.55 7.83
CA ALA A 203 7.05 -7.44 8.80
C ALA A 203 6.14 -6.22 8.57
N ASN A 204 6.64 -5.22 7.85
CA ASN A 204 5.93 -3.97 7.61
C ASN A 204 5.71 -3.68 6.12
N ILE A 205 5.67 -4.74 5.31
CA ILE A 205 5.20 -4.69 3.92
C ILE A 205 3.70 -4.96 3.90
N TYR A 206 2.96 -4.07 3.27
CA TYR A 206 1.51 -4.14 3.15
C TYR A 206 1.09 -4.01 1.70
N SER A 207 -0.05 -4.63 1.34
CA SER A 207 -0.66 -4.38 0.04
C SER A 207 -1.09 -2.93 -0.08
N ALA A 208 -0.70 -2.27 -1.18
CA ALA A 208 -1.11 -0.92 -1.51
C ALA A 208 -2.49 -0.86 -2.19
N THR A 209 -3.15 -2.01 -2.35
CA THR A 209 -4.52 -2.08 -2.87
C THR A 209 -5.46 -1.24 -2.02
N ASN A 210 -6.15 -0.31 -2.67
CA ASN A 210 -7.13 0.52 -1.99
C ASN A 210 -8.28 0.93 -2.93
N VAL A 211 -9.40 1.29 -2.33
CA VAL A 211 -10.59 1.87 -2.98
C VAL A 211 -10.97 3.12 -2.20
N ARG A 212 -11.14 4.23 -2.90
CA ARG A 212 -11.34 5.55 -2.29
C ARG A 212 -12.46 6.33 -2.98
N LEU A 213 -13.31 6.96 -2.19
CA LEU A 213 -14.15 8.05 -2.66
C LEU A 213 -13.27 9.31 -2.71
N ARG A 214 -12.74 9.60 -3.89
CA ARG A 214 -11.71 10.62 -4.11
C ARG A 214 -12.29 12.03 -4.09
N ASN A 215 -13.44 12.20 -4.71
CA ASN A 215 -14.08 13.50 -4.84
C ASN A 215 -15.59 13.35 -4.71
N LEU A 216 -16.21 14.35 -4.13
CA LEU A 216 -17.65 14.55 -4.08
C LEU A 216 -17.93 16.02 -4.37
N SER A 217 -18.81 16.32 -5.32
CA SER A 217 -19.15 17.70 -5.64
C SER A 217 -20.65 17.88 -5.88
N LEU A 218 -21.18 19.00 -5.42
CA LEU A 218 -22.52 19.45 -5.68
C LEU A 218 -22.46 20.89 -6.21
N ASN A 219 -23.04 21.10 -7.39
CA ASN A 219 -23.05 22.42 -8.02
C ASN A 219 -24.48 22.80 -8.42
N TYR A 220 -24.72 24.11 -8.48
CA TYR A 220 -25.93 24.68 -9.01
C TYR A 220 -25.62 25.80 -10.01
N ALA A 221 -26.12 25.67 -11.23
CA ALA A 221 -26.02 26.69 -12.28
C ALA A 221 -27.35 27.46 -12.36
N PHE A 222 -27.29 28.77 -12.11
CA PHE A 222 -28.45 29.63 -12.23
C PHE A 222 -28.91 29.74 -13.67
N ASN A 223 -30.21 29.64 -13.90
CA ASN A 223 -30.75 29.76 -15.25
C ASN A 223 -30.81 31.23 -15.68
N LYS A 224 -30.91 31.49 -17.00
CA LYS A 224 -30.92 32.82 -17.57
C LYS A 224 -32.10 33.70 -17.05
N GLN A 225 -33.25 33.09 -16.73
CA GLN A 225 -34.40 33.82 -16.19
C GLN A 225 -34.11 34.40 -14.80
N MET A 226 -33.41 33.61 -13.95
CA MET A 226 -33.01 34.07 -12.61
C MET A 226 -32.00 35.22 -12.68
N LEU A 227 -31.17 35.24 -13.72
CA LEU A 227 -30.11 36.26 -13.91
C LEU A 227 -30.56 37.47 -14.73
N SER A 228 -31.78 37.48 -15.29
CA SER A 228 -32.24 38.49 -16.25
C SER A 228 -32.25 39.93 -15.71
N LYS A 229 -32.29 40.10 -14.38
CA LYS A 229 -32.27 41.42 -13.71
C LYS A 229 -30.91 41.72 -13.06
N THR A 230 -29.89 40.96 -13.37
CA THR A 230 -28.54 41.12 -12.83
C THR A 230 -27.54 41.41 -13.97
N PRO A 231 -26.36 41.98 -13.70
CA PRO A 231 -25.34 42.22 -14.71
C PRO A 231 -24.61 40.91 -15.10
N PHE A 232 -24.95 39.79 -14.49
CA PHE A 232 -24.26 38.49 -14.71
C PHE A 232 -24.89 37.68 -15.84
N GLN A 233 -24.08 37.18 -16.72
CA GLN A 233 -24.52 36.30 -17.82
C GLN A 233 -24.62 34.84 -17.37
N GLN A 234 -23.78 34.44 -16.39
CA GLN A 234 -23.74 33.09 -15.82
C GLN A 234 -23.26 33.15 -14.38
N ILE A 235 -23.95 32.45 -13.50
CA ILE A 235 -23.52 32.20 -12.12
C ILE A 235 -23.60 30.69 -11.90
N LYS A 236 -22.54 30.10 -11.36
CA LYS A 236 -22.49 28.71 -10.86
C LYS A 236 -21.90 28.74 -9.46
N LEU A 237 -22.61 28.14 -8.52
CA LEU A 237 -22.13 27.93 -7.14
C LEU A 237 -21.90 26.45 -6.95
N GLY A 238 -20.86 26.09 -6.21
CA GLY A 238 -20.57 24.70 -5.95
C GLY A 238 -19.78 24.51 -4.68
N VAL A 239 -19.92 23.32 -4.14
CA VAL A 239 -19.17 22.80 -3.01
C VAL A 239 -18.53 21.48 -3.45
N SER A 240 -17.25 21.27 -3.11
CA SER A 240 -16.55 20.02 -3.35
C SER A 240 -15.75 19.59 -2.13
N CYS A 241 -15.65 18.30 -1.95
CA CYS A 241 -14.82 17.66 -0.94
C CYS A 241 -13.90 16.64 -1.63
N ASN A 242 -12.60 16.70 -1.31
CA ASN A 242 -11.60 15.77 -1.83
C ASN A 242 -11.17 14.82 -0.72
N ASN A 243 -10.71 13.61 -1.12
CA ASN A 243 -10.27 12.54 -0.22
C ASN A 243 -11.33 12.23 0.85
N VAL A 244 -12.58 12.08 0.41
CA VAL A 244 -13.78 12.01 1.26
C VAL A 244 -13.75 10.79 2.16
N TRP A 245 -13.40 9.63 1.61
CA TRP A 245 -13.46 8.37 2.36
C TRP A 245 -12.56 7.29 1.75
N MET A 246 -11.76 6.65 2.62
CA MET A 246 -11.08 5.40 2.30
C MET A 246 -12.05 4.24 2.50
N ILE A 247 -12.63 3.72 1.40
CA ILE A 247 -13.63 2.65 1.44
C ILE A 247 -12.96 1.32 1.82
N LYS A 248 -11.77 1.06 1.25
CA LYS A 248 -10.99 -0.15 1.52
C LYS A 248 -9.49 0.18 1.52
N SER A 249 -8.77 -0.35 2.51
CA SER A 249 -7.31 -0.31 2.61
C SER A 249 -6.83 -1.54 3.36
N HIS A 250 -5.57 -1.93 3.13
CA HIS A 250 -4.87 -2.96 3.90
C HIS A 250 -3.97 -2.36 4.98
N LEU A 251 -3.89 -1.03 5.06
CA LEU A 251 -3.17 -0.31 6.10
C LEU A 251 -4.15 0.29 7.10
N ASN A 252 -4.01 -0.08 8.36
CA ASN A 252 -4.85 0.42 9.44
C ASN A 252 -4.38 1.81 9.88
N GLY A 253 -5.19 2.85 9.59
CA GLY A 253 -4.94 4.21 10.04
C GLY A 253 -3.81 4.96 9.29
N VAL A 254 -3.22 4.34 8.27
CA VAL A 254 -2.18 4.94 7.42
C VAL A 254 -2.69 5.01 5.98
N ASP A 255 -2.44 6.12 5.31
CA ASP A 255 -2.80 6.27 3.90
C ASP A 255 -1.87 5.43 3.00
N PRO A 256 -2.41 4.47 2.21
CA PRO A 256 -1.61 3.64 1.31
C PRO A 256 -1.00 4.40 0.14
N GLU A 257 -1.34 5.67 -0.04
CA GLU A 257 -0.68 6.57 -1.02
C GLU A 257 0.47 7.36 -0.40
N SER A 258 0.66 7.29 0.90
CA SER A 258 1.88 7.78 1.56
C SER A 258 3.06 6.95 1.09
N VAL A 259 3.75 7.41 0.07
CA VAL A 259 4.90 6.73 -0.50
C VAL A 259 6.04 6.73 0.51
N PHE A 260 6.61 5.57 0.73
CA PHE A 260 7.98 5.48 1.25
C PHE A 260 8.88 6.23 0.26
N ALA A 261 9.59 7.26 0.75
CA ALA A 261 10.27 8.24 -0.09
C ALA A 261 11.16 7.60 -1.15
N THR A 262 10.95 8.00 -2.39
CA THR A 262 11.84 7.66 -3.52
C THR A 262 12.97 8.67 -3.69
N SER A 263 13.12 9.65 -2.77
CA SER A 263 14.22 10.62 -2.81
C SER A 263 14.96 10.61 -1.49
N THR A 264 16.29 10.69 -1.59
CA THR A 264 17.22 10.82 -0.45
C THR A 264 17.20 12.21 0.21
N ASN A 265 16.39 13.14 -0.30
CA ASN A 265 16.30 14.54 0.15
C ASN A 265 14.93 14.81 0.82
N ALA A 266 14.53 13.98 1.79
CA ALA A 266 13.42 14.28 2.70
C ALA A 266 13.95 14.61 4.10
#